data_7d655d279dc67392a199c24e2dd47d71
#
_entry.id   7d655d279dc67392a199c24e2dd47d71
#
_cell.length_a   1.000
_cell.length_b   1.000
_cell.length_c   1.000
_cell.angle_alpha   90.00
_cell.angle_beta   90.00
_cell.angle_gamma   90.00
#
_symmetry.space_group_name_H-M   'P 1'
#
loop_
_entity.id
_entity.type
_entity.pdbx_description
1 polymer ?
#
loop_
_entity_poly.entity_id
_entity_poly.type
_entity_poly.pdbx_seq_one_letter_code
_entity_poly.pdbx_strand_id
1 'polypeptide(L)'
;VEELENLAATIGSDVAFFIRGVPAICRGRGERIEPVEGIPAAEILLVKPPFPVSTAWAYGAWADAPKTRATFPPRLGSIDMVNDLEAPVFSKHLQLPVLKSWLAARPGVRAVMMSGSGSTVFAVLDGAGEDLGERVREEFGGTFSVWRCRTVCPAVS
;
A
#
# COMPACT_ATOMS: atom_id res chain seq x y z
N VAL A 1 -25.94 6.74 3.03
CA VAL A 1 -24.49 6.51 3.02
C VAL A 1 -23.80 7.48 3.98
N GLU A 2 -24.06 8.78 3.90
CA GLU A 2 -23.42 9.84 4.70
C GLU A 2 -23.58 9.65 6.22
N GLU A 3 -24.76 9.23 6.68
CA GLU A 3 -24.99 8.92 8.11
C GLU A 3 -24.11 7.74 8.60
N LEU A 4 -23.96 6.71 7.75
CA LEU A 4 -23.09 5.57 8.05
C LEU A 4 -21.60 5.96 8.05
N GLU A 5 -21.19 6.84 7.15
CA GLU A 5 -19.83 7.36 7.12
C GLU A 5 -19.50 8.19 8.37
N ASN A 6 -20.44 9.04 8.80
CA ASN A 6 -20.29 9.82 10.02
C ASN A 6 -20.19 8.90 11.26
N LEU A 7 -21.02 7.87 11.34
CA LEU A 7 -20.94 6.88 12.42
C LEU A 7 -19.62 6.09 12.34
N ALA A 8 -19.22 5.66 11.15
CA ALA A 8 -17.98 4.94 10.94
C ALA A 8 -16.74 5.74 11.35
N ALA A 9 -16.72 7.05 11.07
CA ALA A 9 -15.63 7.95 11.48
C ALA A 9 -15.46 8.05 13.01
N THR A 10 -16.50 7.76 13.80
CA THR A 10 -16.39 7.69 15.26
C THR A 10 -15.70 6.42 15.75
N ILE A 11 -15.72 5.36 14.95
CA ILE A 11 -15.09 4.06 15.27
C ILE A 11 -13.60 4.09 14.91
N GLY A 12 -13.25 4.71 13.78
CA GLY A 12 -11.86 4.83 13.34
C GLY A 12 -11.75 5.62 12.03
N SER A 13 -10.62 6.27 11.84
CA SER A 13 -10.37 7.17 10.71
C SER A 13 -10.55 6.50 9.33
N ASP A 14 -10.17 5.23 9.20
CA ASP A 14 -10.21 4.51 7.92
C ASP A 14 -11.54 3.78 7.70
N VAL A 15 -12.42 3.68 8.73
CA VAL A 15 -13.66 2.88 8.64
C VAL A 15 -14.64 3.49 7.66
N ALA A 16 -14.73 4.82 7.61
CA ALA A 16 -15.60 5.53 6.67
C ALA A 16 -15.24 5.23 5.19
N PHE A 17 -13.96 5.09 4.88
CA PHE A 17 -13.49 4.71 3.54
C PHE A 17 -14.06 3.34 3.10
N PHE A 18 -14.10 2.36 4.00
CA PHE A 18 -14.63 1.03 3.68
C PHE A 18 -16.16 1.01 3.49
N ILE A 19 -16.88 1.97 4.08
CA ILE A 19 -18.32 2.14 3.82
C ILE A 19 -18.55 2.59 2.38
N ARG A 20 -17.72 3.51 1.87
CA ARG A 20 -17.80 4.00 0.50
C ARG A 20 -17.38 2.94 -0.53
N GLY A 21 -16.33 2.20 -0.25
CA GLY A 21 -15.88 1.06 -1.05
C GLY A 21 -15.44 1.39 -2.48
N VAL A 22 -15.07 2.63 -2.75
CA VAL A 22 -14.59 3.10 -4.06
C VAL A 22 -13.19 3.71 -3.93
N PRO A 23 -12.40 3.81 -5.01
CA PRO A 23 -11.16 4.57 -4.98
C PRO A 23 -11.43 6.01 -4.57
N ALA A 24 -10.67 6.54 -3.61
CA ALA A 24 -10.90 7.87 -3.07
C ALA A 24 -9.62 8.52 -2.55
N ILE A 25 -9.61 9.85 -2.51
CA ILE A 25 -8.65 10.64 -1.76
C ILE A 25 -9.27 10.88 -0.37
N CYS A 26 -8.59 10.41 0.66
CA CYS A 26 -8.98 10.66 2.04
C CYS A 26 -8.19 11.84 2.61
N ARG A 27 -8.89 12.84 3.18
CA ARG A 27 -8.29 14.04 3.77
C ARG A 27 -8.62 14.15 5.26
N GLY A 28 -7.94 15.09 5.93
CA GLY A 28 -8.06 15.21 7.37
C GLY A 28 -7.31 14.06 8.05
N ARG A 29 -7.97 13.33 8.95
CA ARG A 29 -7.46 12.09 9.53
C ARG A 29 -7.87 10.84 8.74
N GLY A 30 -8.54 11.01 7.57
CA GLY A 30 -9.11 9.95 6.72
C GLY A 30 -10.65 10.02 6.61
N GLU A 31 -11.30 10.90 7.37
CA GLU A 31 -12.75 11.00 7.45
C GLU A 31 -13.40 11.73 6.26
N ARG A 32 -12.66 12.56 5.55
CA ARG A 32 -13.17 13.27 4.35
C ARG A 32 -12.80 12.49 3.09
N ILE A 33 -13.81 11.86 2.49
CA ILE A 33 -13.66 10.93 1.37
C ILE A 33 -14.08 11.62 0.08
N GLU A 34 -13.14 11.80 -0.84
CA GLU A 34 -13.36 12.36 -2.17
C GLU A 34 -13.18 11.23 -3.19
N PRO A 35 -14.28 10.66 -3.77
CA PRO A 35 -14.16 9.60 -4.76
C PRO A 35 -13.31 10.02 -5.97
N VAL A 36 -12.53 9.08 -6.51
CA VAL A 36 -11.67 9.29 -7.68
C VAL A 36 -12.04 8.28 -8.75
N GLU A 37 -12.30 8.78 -9.96
CA GLU A 37 -12.58 7.96 -11.12
C GLU A 37 -11.31 7.63 -11.92
N GLY A 38 -11.42 6.64 -12.82
CA GLY A 38 -10.35 6.31 -13.76
C GLY A 38 -9.17 5.54 -13.16
N ILE A 39 -9.34 4.99 -11.96
CA ILE A 39 -8.34 4.08 -11.37
C ILE A 39 -8.57 2.68 -11.94
N PRO A 40 -7.63 2.12 -12.72
CA PRO A 40 -7.80 0.80 -13.29
C PRO A 40 -7.76 -0.28 -12.21
N ALA A 41 -8.55 -1.32 -12.39
CA ALA A 41 -8.39 -2.55 -11.62
C ALA A 41 -7.00 -3.14 -11.89
N ALA A 42 -6.32 -3.59 -10.85
CA ALA A 42 -4.97 -4.11 -10.92
C ALA A 42 -4.85 -5.44 -10.18
N GLU A 43 -4.01 -6.33 -10.70
CA GLU A 43 -3.54 -7.51 -9.98
C GLU A 43 -2.49 -7.08 -8.97
N ILE A 44 -2.64 -7.54 -7.73
CA ILE A 44 -1.78 -7.15 -6.62
C ILE A 44 -1.19 -8.38 -5.94
N LEU A 45 0.09 -8.35 -5.67
CA LEU A 45 0.75 -9.27 -4.76
C LEU A 45 0.98 -8.54 -3.43
N LEU A 46 0.40 -9.05 -2.35
CA LEU A 46 0.66 -8.57 -0.99
C LEU A 46 1.71 -9.48 -0.36
N VAL A 47 2.75 -8.88 0.18
CA VAL A 47 3.83 -9.59 0.90
C VAL A 47 3.96 -8.99 2.29
N LYS A 48 3.67 -9.79 3.32
CA LYS A 48 3.77 -9.39 4.72
C LYS A 48 4.90 -10.13 5.41
N PRO A 49 5.99 -9.43 5.78
CA PRO A 49 7.04 -9.96 6.63
C PRO A 49 6.52 -10.39 8.01
N PRO A 50 7.21 -11.29 8.71
CA PRO A 50 6.77 -11.84 9.99
C PRO A 50 6.99 -10.91 11.19
N PHE A 51 7.09 -9.62 10.96
CA PHE A 51 7.24 -8.62 12.03
C PHE A 51 6.27 -7.45 11.83
N PRO A 52 5.78 -6.85 12.92
CA PRO A 52 4.96 -5.66 12.86
C PRO A 52 5.80 -4.38 12.80
N VAL A 53 5.20 -3.30 12.29
CA VAL A 53 5.69 -1.93 12.45
C VAL A 53 4.66 -1.14 13.25
N SER A 54 5.10 -0.45 14.31
CA SER A 54 4.21 0.42 15.07
C SER A 54 3.83 1.63 14.24
N THR A 55 2.54 1.82 13.98
CA THR A 55 2.01 2.97 13.25
C THR A 55 2.35 4.29 13.95
N ALA A 56 2.18 4.36 15.27
CA ALA A 56 2.50 5.56 16.04
C ALA A 56 4.00 5.91 15.93
N TRP A 57 4.88 4.91 15.99
CA TRP A 57 6.31 5.13 15.80
C TRP A 57 6.62 5.60 14.37
N ALA A 58 6.03 5.00 13.34
CA ALA A 58 6.29 5.36 11.95
C ALA A 58 5.93 6.83 11.67
N TYR A 59 4.77 7.29 12.15
CA TYR A 59 4.36 8.70 12.02
C TYR A 59 5.24 9.65 12.84
N GLY A 60 5.65 9.27 14.05
CA GLY A 60 6.60 10.06 14.84
C GLY A 60 7.94 10.21 14.13
N ALA A 61 8.50 9.11 13.65
CA ALA A 61 9.75 9.12 12.91
C ALA A 61 9.67 9.89 11.57
N TRP A 62 8.51 9.86 10.92
CA TRP A 62 8.26 10.66 9.71
C TRP A 62 8.22 12.16 10.03
N ALA A 63 7.65 12.57 11.16
CA ALA A 63 7.59 13.98 11.53
C ALA A 63 8.98 14.60 11.65
N ASP A 64 9.95 13.82 12.12
CA ASP A 64 11.35 14.24 12.34
C ASP A 64 12.24 14.05 11.10
N ALA A 65 11.77 13.30 10.09
CA ALA A 65 12.56 12.98 8.89
C ALA A 65 12.59 14.11 7.85
N PRO A 66 13.67 14.24 7.07
CA PRO A 66 13.70 15.12 5.90
C PRO A 66 12.59 14.73 4.90
N LYS A 67 11.84 15.72 4.41
CA LYS A 67 10.75 15.50 3.44
C LYS A 67 11.32 15.40 2.01
N THR A 68 11.91 14.27 1.68
CA THR A 68 12.39 13.96 0.33
C THR A 68 11.33 13.18 -0.45
N ARG A 69 10.93 13.70 -1.60
CA ARG A 69 10.00 13.03 -2.51
C ARG A 69 10.75 12.41 -3.68
N ALA A 70 10.36 11.21 -4.10
CA ALA A 70 10.90 10.59 -5.30
C ALA A 70 10.65 11.48 -6.52
N THR A 71 11.68 11.71 -7.35
CA THR A 71 11.58 12.56 -8.55
C THR A 71 10.69 11.95 -9.61
N PHE A 72 10.66 10.61 -9.70
CA PHE A 72 9.83 9.84 -10.63
C PHE A 72 9.19 8.67 -9.88
N PRO A 73 8.07 8.88 -9.17
CA PRO A 73 7.39 7.80 -8.49
C PRO A 73 6.74 6.83 -9.50
N PRO A 74 6.65 5.54 -9.19
CA PRO A 74 5.84 4.63 -9.98
C PRO A 74 4.38 5.07 -10.00
N ARG A 75 3.64 4.71 -11.07
CA ARG A 75 2.27 5.20 -11.26
C ARG A 75 1.28 4.05 -11.43
N LEU A 76 0.07 4.27 -10.91
CA LEU A 76 -1.10 3.45 -11.19
C LEU A 76 -2.15 4.34 -11.87
N GLY A 77 -2.32 4.18 -13.19
CA GLY A 77 -3.12 5.12 -13.98
C GLY A 77 -2.53 6.54 -13.91
N SER A 78 -3.33 7.51 -13.47
CA SER A 78 -2.92 8.91 -13.29
C SER A 78 -2.31 9.20 -11.91
N ILE A 79 -2.31 8.23 -10.98
CA ILE A 79 -1.88 8.44 -9.59
C ILE A 79 -0.41 8.08 -9.41
N ASP A 80 0.36 9.00 -8.83
CA ASP A 80 1.71 8.75 -8.35
C ASP A 80 1.65 7.89 -7.08
N MET A 81 2.36 6.76 -7.09
CA MET A 81 2.44 5.85 -5.94
C MET A 81 3.57 6.32 -5.02
N VAL A 82 3.21 7.00 -3.96
CA VAL A 82 4.14 7.54 -2.97
C VAL A 82 3.69 7.15 -1.57
N ASN A 83 4.63 6.71 -0.75
CA ASN A 83 4.42 6.49 0.68
C ASN A 83 5.55 7.17 1.47
N ASP A 84 5.24 8.30 2.07
CA ASP A 84 6.20 9.11 2.83
C ASP A 84 6.74 8.39 4.08
N LEU A 85 6.05 7.36 4.56
CA LEU A 85 6.49 6.53 5.69
C LEU A 85 7.60 5.54 5.31
N GLU A 86 7.83 5.29 4.01
CA GLU A 86 8.90 4.37 3.59
C GLU A 86 10.27 4.79 4.10
N ALA A 87 10.64 6.05 3.97
CA ALA A 87 11.96 6.53 4.35
C ALA A 87 12.31 6.23 5.83
N PRO A 88 11.52 6.66 6.82
CA PRO A 88 11.81 6.37 8.22
C PRO A 88 11.66 4.88 8.55
N VAL A 89 10.68 4.18 7.97
CA VAL A 89 10.49 2.75 8.25
C VAL A 89 11.63 1.92 7.66
N PHE A 90 12.07 2.20 6.45
CA PHE A 90 13.15 1.48 5.78
C PHE A 90 14.50 1.71 6.44
N SER A 91 14.74 2.87 7.06
CA SER A 91 15.96 3.11 7.81
C SER A 91 16.10 2.21 9.05
N LYS A 92 14.98 1.82 9.64
CA LYS A 92 14.93 0.92 10.81
C LYS A 92 14.79 -0.56 10.43
N HIS A 93 13.97 -0.85 9.44
CA HIS A 93 13.61 -2.20 9.01
C HIS A 93 14.25 -2.51 7.66
N LEU A 94 15.57 -2.75 7.64
CA LEU A 94 16.39 -2.89 6.43
C LEU A 94 15.93 -4.02 5.48
N GLN A 95 15.17 -4.97 5.96
CA GLN A 95 14.61 -6.05 5.14
C GLN A 95 13.53 -5.54 4.16
N LEU A 96 12.83 -4.45 4.50
CA LEU A 96 11.76 -3.89 3.66
C LEU A 96 12.27 -3.28 2.34
N PRO A 97 13.31 -2.41 2.34
CA PRO A 97 13.86 -1.90 1.09
C PRO A 97 14.49 -3.01 0.23
N VAL A 98 15.06 -4.05 0.83
CA VAL A 98 15.56 -5.23 0.11
C VAL A 98 14.41 -5.96 -0.58
N LEU A 99 13.33 -6.27 0.15
CA LEU A 99 12.12 -6.88 -0.40
C LEU A 99 11.53 -6.04 -1.53
N LYS A 100 11.38 -4.72 -1.31
CA LYS A 100 10.86 -3.79 -2.33
C LYS A 100 11.69 -3.82 -3.61
N SER A 101 13.02 -3.72 -3.49
CA SER A 101 13.95 -3.73 -4.62
C SER A 101 13.94 -5.07 -5.33
N TRP A 102 13.89 -6.16 -4.58
CA TRP A 102 13.82 -7.51 -5.13
C TRP A 102 12.54 -7.72 -5.95
N LEU A 103 11.38 -7.31 -5.43
CA LEU A 103 10.10 -7.36 -6.15
C LEU A 103 10.13 -6.49 -7.41
N ALA A 104 10.63 -5.25 -7.30
CA ALA A 104 10.68 -4.32 -8.42
C ALA A 104 11.56 -4.81 -9.59
N ALA A 105 12.54 -5.68 -9.32
CA ALA A 105 13.39 -6.29 -10.32
C ALA A 105 12.76 -7.51 -11.02
N ARG A 106 11.55 -7.94 -10.65
CA ARG A 106 10.92 -9.13 -11.24
C ARG A 106 10.17 -8.78 -12.52
N PRO A 107 10.24 -9.65 -13.55
CA PRO A 107 9.42 -9.52 -14.74
C PRO A 107 7.94 -9.49 -14.38
N GLY A 108 7.15 -8.64 -15.05
CA GLY A 108 5.72 -8.50 -14.81
C GLY A 108 5.35 -7.71 -13.55
N VAL A 109 6.32 -7.12 -12.87
CA VAL A 109 6.07 -6.16 -11.77
C VAL A 109 6.18 -4.73 -12.28
N ARG A 110 5.10 -3.97 -12.18
CA ARG A 110 4.97 -2.57 -12.64
C ARG A 110 5.38 -1.56 -11.61
N ALA A 111 5.01 -1.81 -10.37
CA ALA A 111 5.25 -0.90 -9.26
C ALA A 111 5.27 -1.66 -7.95
N VAL A 112 6.04 -1.17 -6.97
CA VAL A 112 6.12 -1.75 -5.63
C VAL A 112 6.10 -0.62 -4.61
N MET A 113 5.29 -0.78 -3.55
CA MET A 113 5.21 0.20 -2.47
C MET A 113 4.88 -0.48 -1.15
N MET A 114 5.33 0.10 -0.04
CA MET A 114 4.87 -0.30 1.29
C MET A 114 3.44 0.18 1.53
N SER A 115 2.60 -0.64 2.14
CA SER A 115 1.23 -0.31 2.50
C SER A 115 1.16 0.38 3.85
N GLY A 116 0.67 1.60 3.90
CA GLY A 116 0.53 2.39 5.13
C GLY A 116 1.85 2.48 5.90
N SER A 117 1.82 2.20 7.19
CA SER A 117 3.01 2.18 8.05
C SER A 117 3.87 0.90 7.92
N GLY A 118 3.47 -0.04 7.07
CA GLY A 118 4.14 -1.33 6.92
C GLY A 118 3.65 -2.37 7.96
N SER A 119 4.26 -3.51 8.06
CA SER A 119 5.39 -4.03 7.26
C SER A 119 5.00 -4.58 5.87
N THR A 120 3.70 -4.63 5.54
CA THR A 120 3.23 -5.15 4.26
C THR A 120 3.78 -4.32 3.10
N VAL A 121 4.33 -4.99 2.10
CA VAL A 121 4.72 -4.42 0.81
C VAL A 121 3.80 -5.01 -0.24
N PHE A 122 3.35 -4.20 -1.19
CA PHE A 122 2.57 -4.69 -2.31
C PHE A 122 3.24 -4.40 -3.64
N ALA A 123 3.03 -5.31 -4.59
CA ALA A 123 3.45 -5.15 -5.97
C ALA A 123 2.23 -5.13 -6.90
N VAL A 124 2.20 -4.18 -7.82
CA VAL A 124 1.25 -4.14 -8.93
C VAL A 124 1.79 -4.98 -10.06
N LEU A 125 0.99 -5.92 -10.55
CA LEU A 125 1.40 -6.90 -11.56
C LEU A 125 0.81 -6.58 -12.93
N ASP A 126 1.59 -6.85 -13.99
CA ASP A 126 1.12 -6.87 -15.37
C ASP A 126 0.69 -8.30 -15.74
N GLY A 127 -0.57 -8.66 -15.39
CA GLY A 127 -1.16 -9.95 -15.75
C GLY A 127 -0.69 -11.16 -14.91
N ALA A 128 -0.92 -12.35 -15.45
CA ALA A 128 -0.59 -13.62 -14.81
C ALA A 128 0.89 -13.97 -15.07
N GLY A 129 1.80 -13.40 -14.31
CA GLY A 129 3.21 -13.76 -14.33
C GLY A 129 3.53 -14.99 -13.47
N GLU A 130 4.84 -15.33 -13.35
CA GLU A 130 5.39 -16.36 -12.46
C GLU A 130 4.74 -16.35 -11.07
N ASP A 131 4.75 -17.49 -10.38
CA ASP A 131 4.36 -17.56 -8.97
C ASP A 131 5.39 -16.85 -8.09
N LEU A 132 5.30 -15.52 -8.11
CA LEU A 132 6.14 -14.66 -7.28
C LEU A 132 5.95 -14.94 -5.78
N GLY A 133 4.81 -15.53 -5.41
CA GLY A 133 4.52 -15.87 -4.02
C GLY A 133 5.44 -16.96 -3.49
N GLU A 134 5.67 -18.00 -4.28
CA GLU A 134 6.60 -19.09 -3.93
C GLU A 134 8.05 -18.57 -3.92
N ARG A 135 8.44 -17.81 -4.91
CA ARG A 135 9.77 -17.20 -4.98
C ARG A 135 10.08 -16.26 -3.80
N VAL A 136 9.09 -15.51 -3.30
CA VAL A 136 9.26 -14.70 -2.08
C VAL A 136 9.57 -15.60 -0.89
N ARG A 137 8.86 -16.74 -0.75
CA ARG A 137 9.12 -17.68 0.37
C ARG A 137 10.47 -18.37 0.27
N GLU A 138 10.92 -18.67 -0.94
CA GLU A 138 12.25 -19.22 -1.19
C GLU A 138 13.36 -18.23 -0.82
N GLU A 139 13.24 -16.97 -1.24
CA GLU A 139 14.27 -15.94 -1.05
C GLU A 139 14.29 -15.37 0.37
N PHE A 140 13.11 -15.09 0.96
CA PHE A 140 12.99 -14.39 2.24
C PHE A 140 12.58 -15.30 3.41
N GLY A 141 12.23 -16.54 3.13
CA GLY A 141 11.82 -17.55 4.12
C GLY A 141 10.31 -17.79 4.19
N GLY A 142 9.95 -19.01 4.57
CA GLY A 142 8.58 -19.51 4.60
C GLY A 142 7.64 -18.83 5.62
N THR A 143 8.18 -17.96 6.48
CA THR A 143 7.39 -17.18 7.46
C THR A 143 6.72 -15.93 6.88
N PHE A 144 7.05 -15.57 5.64
CA PHE A 144 6.38 -14.48 4.94
C PHE A 144 4.98 -14.92 4.49
N SER A 145 3.98 -14.12 4.83
CA SER A 145 2.63 -14.31 4.31
C SER A 145 2.51 -13.61 2.95
N VAL A 146 1.98 -14.35 1.96
CA VAL A 146 1.85 -13.83 0.60
C VAL A 146 0.45 -14.11 0.08
N TRP A 147 -0.18 -13.09 -0.49
CA TRP A 147 -1.51 -13.19 -1.11
C TRP A 147 -1.50 -12.52 -2.47
N ARG A 148 -2.12 -13.17 -3.44
CA ARG A 148 -2.47 -12.57 -4.72
C ARG A 148 -3.94 -12.19 -4.70
N CYS A 149 -4.23 -10.95 -5.07
CA CYS A 149 -5.59 -10.42 -5.10
C CYS A 149 -5.73 -9.44 -6.26
N ARG A 150 -6.95 -8.99 -6.50
CA ARG A 150 -7.25 -7.98 -7.49
C ARG A 150 -7.97 -6.82 -6.82
N THR A 151 -7.61 -5.60 -7.18
CA THR A 151 -8.38 -4.43 -6.74
C THR A 151 -9.75 -4.43 -7.38
N VAL A 152 -10.77 -4.08 -6.61
CA VAL A 152 -12.14 -3.93 -7.08
C VAL A 152 -12.39 -2.45 -7.31
N CYS A 153 -12.80 -2.08 -8.52
CA CYS A 153 -13.24 -0.73 -8.84
C CYS A 153 -14.72 -0.79 -9.22
N PRO A 154 -15.64 -0.77 -8.23
CA PRO A 154 -17.06 -0.68 -8.54
C PRO A 154 -17.32 0.63 -9.31
N ALA A 155 -18.25 0.59 -10.27
CA ALA A 155 -18.71 1.80 -10.92
C ALA A 155 -19.28 2.75 -9.86
N VAL A 156 -18.88 4.01 -9.91
CA VAL A 156 -19.50 5.06 -9.09
C VAL A 156 -20.91 5.24 -9.61
N SER A 157 -21.91 4.78 -8.87
CA SER A 157 -23.34 4.94 -9.17
C SER A 157 -23.87 6.23 -8.55
#